data_29647acad2be65239512b9376d446267
#
_entry.id   29647acad2be65239512b9376d446267
#
_cell.length_a   1.000
_cell.length_b   1.000
_cell.length_c   1.000
_cell.angle_alpha   90.00
_cell.angle_beta   90.00
_cell.angle_gamma   90.00
#
_symmetry.space_group_name_H-M   'P 1'
#
loop_
_entity.id
_entity.type
_entity.pdbx_description
1 polymer ?
#
loop_
_entity_poly.entity_id
_entity_poly.type
_entity_poly.pdbx_seq_one_letter_code
_entity_poly.pdbx_strand_id
1 'polypeptide(L)'
;MKTAELRMIPVSELKPAEYNPRKKLKPGDKEYEKIKNSIEEFGFADPLVVNTDMTIIGGHQRLTVAMALGYTEVPCAVVDIDKVREKALNIALNKITGAWDENLLAELLEDIQNSDFDLGKTGFDPPEIEQLFNAVHDKKVSEDNFDVEEELKKPTFSQPGDIWILGRHRVICGDSTVAETYTKLMEGQKANLVLTDPPYNVDVEETAGKIMNDNMSDSDFYNFLLAAYKCMYDSLADDGSIYVWHADTEGLNFRKAFKDAGFQLSGCCIWKKNSLVLGRSPYQWIHEPCLFGWKQKGKHQWYADRKQTTVWEYDKPKSSPDHPTTKPIPLMAYPIKNSTMTNGIVLDPFLGSGSTLIACCETDRVCRGIELDPKFVDVIVKRYLAWCQDKQTAEVAYVLRDGQKLSYEEAIAAMPQDGDAVE
;
A
#
# COMPACT_ATOMS: atom_id res chain seq x y z
N MET A 1 -8.89 35.50 8.88
CA MET A 1 -8.60 35.12 7.49
C MET A 1 -7.43 35.95 7.00
N LYS A 2 -6.36 35.35 6.50
CA LYS A 2 -5.30 36.11 5.80
C LYS A 2 -5.86 36.47 4.41
N THR A 3 -6.02 37.74 4.12
CA THR A 3 -6.43 38.23 2.80
C THR A 3 -5.20 38.46 1.95
N ALA A 4 -5.24 38.00 0.68
CA ALA A 4 -4.20 38.32 -0.28
C ALA A 4 -4.17 39.81 -0.57
N GLU A 5 -2.98 40.40 -0.68
CA GLU A 5 -2.79 41.78 -1.05
C GLU A 5 -2.64 41.92 -2.57
N LEU A 6 -3.47 42.78 -3.17
CA LEU A 6 -3.37 43.03 -4.62
C LEU A 6 -2.32 44.14 -4.88
N ARG A 7 -1.36 43.83 -5.77
CA ARG A 7 -0.28 44.73 -6.19
C ARG A 7 -0.02 44.61 -7.69
N MET A 8 0.39 45.72 -8.31
CA MET A 8 1.07 45.68 -9.62
C MET A 8 2.53 45.30 -9.38
N ILE A 9 3.01 44.26 -10.03
CA ILE A 9 4.39 43.78 -9.87
C ILE A 9 5.08 43.73 -11.22
N PRO A 10 6.31 44.29 -11.31
CA PRO A 10 7.14 44.17 -12.51
C PRO A 10 7.36 42.71 -12.91
N VAL A 11 7.19 42.41 -14.19
CA VAL A 11 7.36 41.05 -14.72
C VAL A 11 8.77 40.49 -14.44
N SER A 12 9.77 41.40 -14.38
CA SER A 12 11.18 41.04 -14.10
C SER A 12 11.42 40.57 -12.68
N GLU A 13 10.52 40.82 -11.73
CA GLU A 13 10.64 40.40 -10.34
C GLU A 13 9.99 39.03 -10.11
N LEU A 14 9.12 38.59 -11.01
CA LEU A 14 8.37 37.33 -10.88
C LEU A 14 9.23 36.09 -11.19
N LYS A 15 9.13 35.08 -10.33
CA LYS A 15 9.89 33.84 -10.44
C LYS A 15 8.96 32.69 -10.79
N PRO A 16 9.07 32.06 -11.96
CA PRO A 16 8.31 30.85 -12.26
C PRO A 16 8.65 29.75 -11.27
N ALA A 17 7.63 29.03 -10.77
CA ALA A 17 7.83 27.88 -9.91
C ALA A 17 8.38 26.69 -10.74
N GLU A 18 9.55 26.15 -10.34
CA GLU A 18 10.19 25.02 -11.03
C GLU A 18 9.34 23.75 -10.94
N TYR A 19 8.63 23.58 -9.83
CA TYR A 19 7.73 22.46 -9.57
C TYR A 19 6.37 22.54 -10.29
N ASN A 20 6.11 23.61 -11.08
CA ASN A 20 4.80 23.78 -11.72
C ASN A 20 4.50 22.66 -12.74
N PRO A 21 3.52 21.77 -12.51
CA PRO A 21 3.27 20.59 -13.33
C PRO A 21 2.47 20.88 -14.61
N ARG A 22 2.25 22.16 -14.94
CA ARG A 22 1.51 22.56 -16.12
C ARG A 22 2.39 22.57 -17.37
N LYS A 23 1.92 21.99 -18.46
CA LYS A 23 2.58 22.07 -19.76
C LYS A 23 2.67 23.51 -20.22
N LYS A 24 3.85 23.90 -20.70
CA LYS A 24 4.07 25.26 -21.23
C LYS A 24 3.31 25.43 -22.53
N LEU A 25 2.52 26.51 -22.64
CA LEU A 25 1.84 26.88 -23.87
C LEU A 25 2.79 27.61 -24.84
N LYS A 26 2.52 27.42 -26.14
CA LYS A 26 3.23 28.08 -27.22
C LYS A 26 2.26 28.90 -28.08
N PRO A 27 2.71 29.96 -28.73
CA PRO A 27 1.90 30.66 -29.73
C PRO A 27 1.36 29.68 -30.78
N GLY A 28 0.04 29.74 -31.06
CA GLY A 28 -0.67 28.84 -31.93
C GLY A 28 -1.39 27.70 -31.22
N ASP A 29 -1.10 27.42 -29.94
CA ASP A 29 -1.91 26.48 -29.16
C ASP A 29 -3.30 27.10 -28.90
N LYS A 30 -4.34 26.28 -28.98
CA LYS A 30 -5.74 26.75 -28.79
C LYS A 30 -5.94 27.49 -27.44
N GLU A 31 -5.31 27.01 -26.39
CA GLU A 31 -5.40 27.63 -25.07
C GLU A 31 -4.62 28.94 -24.99
N TYR A 32 -3.45 29.02 -25.64
CA TYR A 32 -2.67 30.25 -25.77
C TYR A 32 -3.50 31.35 -26.42
N GLU A 33 -4.12 31.07 -27.59
CA GLU A 33 -4.90 32.04 -28.34
C GLU A 33 -6.16 32.49 -27.55
N LYS A 34 -6.78 31.61 -26.80
CA LYS A 34 -7.91 31.98 -25.91
C LYS A 34 -7.48 32.95 -24.81
N ILE A 35 -6.36 32.68 -24.15
CA ILE A 35 -5.82 33.56 -23.12
C ILE A 35 -5.43 34.93 -23.73
N LYS A 36 -4.77 34.89 -24.89
CA LYS A 36 -4.37 36.09 -25.63
C LYS A 36 -5.58 36.97 -25.96
N ASN A 37 -6.59 36.43 -26.61
CA ASN A 37 -7.80 37.12 -26.98
C ASN A 37 -8.53 37.71 -25.73
N SER A 38 -8.56 36.95 -24.64
CA SER A 38 -9.16 37.44 -23.39
C SER A 38 -8.39 38.62 -22.79
N ILE A 39 -7.05 38.58 -22.80
CA ILE A 39 -6.22 39.67 -22.27
C ILE A 39 -6.34 40.90 -23.17
N GLU A 40 -6.36 40.74 -24.50
CA GLU A 40 -6.50 41.83 -25.47
C GLU A 40 -7.87 42.53 -25.36
N GLU A 41 -8.95 41.74 -25.13
CA GLU A 41 -10.33 42.31 -25.09
C GLU A 41 -10.67 42.87 -23.72
N PHE A 42 -10.35 42.15 -22.63
CA PHE A 42 -10.82 42.51 -21.27
C PHE A 42 -9.70 42.97 -20.33
N GLY A 43 -8.46 43.01 -20.78
CA GLY A 43 -7.29 43.25 -19.95
C GLY A 43 -7.01 42.08 -18.96
N PHE A 44 -6.22 42.37 -17.94
CA PHE A 44 -5.87 41.41 -16.89
C PHE A 44 -6.98 41.35 -15.84
N ALA A 45 -8.10 40.69 -16.15
CA ALA A 45 -9.25 40.57 -15.25
C ALA A 45 -9.02 39.64 -14.06
N ASP A 46 -8.11 38.66 -14.21
CA ASP A 46 -7.79 37.66 -13.18
C ASP A 46 -6.29 37.76 -12.79
N PRO A 47 -5.94 38.29 -11.59
CA PRO A 47 -4.56 38.52 -11.18
C PRO A 47 -3.77 37.20 -11.06
N LEU A 48 -2.44 37.30 -11.19
CA LEU A 48 -1.56 36.18 -10.83
C LEU A 48 -1.58 35.97 -9.31
N VAL A 49 -1.37 34.74 -8.87
CA VAL A 49 -1.15 34.45 -7.44
C VAL A 49 0.34 34.21 -7.22
N VAL A 50 0.94 34.98 -6.31
CA VAL A 50 2.38 34.90 -6.01
C VAL A 50 2.62 34.84 -4.51
N ASN A 51 3.72 34.20 -4.11
CA ASN A 51 4.16 34.24 -2.71
C ASN A 51 4.98 35.51 -2.42
N THR A 52 5.25 35.77 -1.16
CA THR A 52 6.05 36.93 -0.70
C THR A 52 7.46 36.98 -1.27
N ASP A 53 8.03 35.81 -1.66
CA ASP A 53 9.34 35.73 -2.33
C ASP A 53 9.28 35.89 -3.85
N MET A 54 8.11 36.31 -4.38
CA MET A 54 7.80 36.49 -5.81
C MET A 54 7.70 35.19 -6.61
N THR A 55 7.62 34.04 -5.97
CA THR A 55 7.34 32.77 -6.66
C THR A 55 5.89 32.74 -7.15
N ILE A 56 5.71 32.45 -8.43
CA ILE A 56 4.36 32.36 -9.05
C ILE A 56 3.72 31.05 -8.63
N ILE A 57 2.57 31.13 -7.97
CA ILE A 57 1.75 29.97 -7.56
C ILE A 57 0.70 29.66 -8.64
N GLY A 58 0.05 30.70 -9.18
CA GLY A 58 -0.99 30.56 -10.20
C GLY A 58 -0.89 31.60 -11.29
N GLY A 59 -1.26 31.21 -12.54
CA GLY A 59 -1.28 32.12 -13.68
C GLY A 59 -0.02 32.12 -14.56
N HIS A 60 0.83 31.11 -14.48
CA HIS A 60 2.05 30.98 -15.32
C HIS A 60 1.77 31.17 -16.81
N GLN A 61 0.70 30.58 -17.32
CA GLN A 61 0.32 30.70 -18.73
C GLN A 61 -0.13 32.12 -19.08
N ARG A 62 -0.87 32.79 -18.18
CA ARG A 62 -1.26 34.23 -18.36
C ARG A 62 -0.04 35.14 -18.39
N LEU A 63 0.94 34.89 -17.53
CA LEU A 63 2.20 35.64 -17.56
C LEU A 63 2.94 35.45 -18.89
N THR A 64 3.03 34.21 -19.38
CA THR A 64 3.68 33.91 -20.68
C THR A 64 3.04 34.70 -21.82
N VAL A 65 1.71 34.76 -21.86
CA VAL A 65 0.98 35.52 -22.88
C VAL A 65 1.13 37.04 -22.68
N ALA A 66 1.07 37.51 -21.43
CA ALA A 66 1.22 38.93 -21.12
C ALA A 66 2.61 39.44 -21.54
N MET A 67 3.66 38.69 -21.26
CA MET A 67 5.02 39.04 -21.71
C MET A 67 5.12 39.10 -23.25
N ALA A 68 4.46 38.22 -23.97
CA ALA A 68 4.41 38.25 -25.43
C ALA A 68 3.62 39.43 -25.98
N LEU A 69 2.64 39.94 -25.20
CA LEU A 69 1.87 41.14 -25.51
C LEU A 69 2.57 42.44 -25.06
N GLY A 70 3.77 42.37 -24.44
CA GLY A 70 4.57 43.54 -24.08
C GLY A 70 4.22 44.16 -22.72
N TYR A 71 3.50 43.46 -21.84
CA TYR A 71 3.27 43.93 -20.48
C TYR A 71 4.58 43.96 -19.69
N THR A 72 4.87 45.09 -19.03
CA THR A 72 6.04 45.27 -18.17
C THR A 72 5.73 45.04 -16.70
N GLU A 73 4.44 45.16 -16.30
CA GLU A 73 3.92 44.85 -14.98
C GLU A 73 2.57 44.16 -15.08
N VAL A 74 2.22 43.37 -14.10
CA VAL A 74 0.97 42.59 -14.06
C VAL A 74 0.34 42.61 -12.66
N PRO A 75 -1.01 42.57 -12.55
CA PRO A 75 -1.68 42.50 -11.26
C PRO A 75 -1.44 41.16 -10.60
N CYS A 76 -1.00 41.16 -9.33
CA CYS A 76 -0.70 39.98 -8.54
C CYS A 76 -1.44 40.04 -7.19
N ALA A 77 -1.99 38.90 -6.78
CA ALA A 77 -2.46 38.64 -5.44
C ALA A 77 -1.32 38.03 -4.63
N VAL A 78 -0.73 38.76 -3.70
CA VAL A 78 0.40 38.29 -2.89
C VAL A 78 -0.11 37.55 -1.66
N VAL A 79 0.34 36.32 -1.47
CA VAL A 79 0.04 35.50 -0.31
C VAL A 79 1.32 35.23 0.49
N ASP A 80 1.18 35.01 1.81
CA ASP A 80 2.27 34.66 2.73
C ASP A 80 2.02 33.27 3.27
N ILE A 81 2.60 32.27 2.64
CA ILE A 81 2.45 30.85 2.98
C ILE A 81 3.78 30.11 2.86
N ASP A 82 3.90 29.00 3.61
CA ASP A 82 5.05 28.10 3.53
C ASP A 82 5.09 27.33 2.19
N LYS A 83 6.23 26.69 1.91
CA LYS A 83 6.45 26.02 0.63
C LYS A 83 5.54 24.80 0.39
N VAL A 84 5.10 24.10 1.45
CA VAL A 84 4.16 22.98 1.31
C VAL A 84 2.79 23.49 0.89
N ARG A 85 2.29 24.54 1.56
CA ARG A 85 1.03 25.19 1.21
C ARG A 85 1.09 25.88 -0.15
N GLU A 86 2.25 26.42 -0.53
CA GLU A 86 2.49 27.01 -1.86
C GLU A 86 2.29 25.97 -2.96
N LYS A 87 2.90 24.78 -2.83
CA LYS A 87 2.73 23.65 -3.74
C LYS A 87 1.27 23.17 -3.81
N ALA A 88 0.63 22.99 -2.65
CA ALA A 88 -0.76 22.57 -2.57
C ALA A 88 -1.72 23.58 -3.22
N LEU A 89 -1.48 24.90 -3.02
CA LEU A 89 -2.27 25.97 -3.64
C LEU A 89 -2.06 26.01 -5.16
N ASN A 90 -0.84 25.77 -5.65
CA ASN A 90 -0.56 25.65 -7.08
C ASN A 90 -1.43 24.56 -7.72
N ILE A 91 -1.48 23.37 -7.11
CA ILE A 91 -2.31 22.27 -7.58
C ILE A 91 -3.80 22.66 -7.56
N ALA A 92 -4.30 23.18 -6.42
CA ALA A 92 -5.71 23.52 -6.24
C ALA A 92 -6.20 24.57 -7.26
N LEU A 93 -5.41 25.60 -7.53
CA LEU A 93 -5.73 26.64 -8.51
C LEU A 93 -5.75 26.12 -9.96
N ASN A 94 -5.03 25.04 -10.23
CA ASN A 94 -4.85 24.52 -11.58
C ASN A 94 -5.69 23.26 -11.86
N LYS A 95 -6.38 22.67 -10.87
CA LYS A 95 -7.12 21.41 -11.04
C LYS A 95 -8.21 21.48 -12.11
N ILE A 96 -8.86 22.61 -12.28
CA ILE A 96 -10.08 22.73 -13.10
C ILE A 96 -9.77 22.90 -14.59
N THR A 97 -8.56 23.30 -14.98
CA THR A 97 -8.25 23.66 -16.37
C THR A 97 -6.87 23.22 -16.85
N GLY A 98 -6.78 22.67 -18.08
CA GLY A 98 -5.57 22.39 -18.86
C GLY A 98 -4.91 21.02 -18.63
N ALA A 99 -3.90 20.70 -19.42
CA ALA A 99 -3.18 19.44 -19.38
C ALA A 99 -2.02 19.49 -18.36
N TRP A 100 -1.84 18.37 -17.65
CA TRP A 100 -0.78 18.15 -16.69
C TRP A 100 0.43 17.45 -17.31
N ASP A 101 1.60 17.71 -16.78
CA ASP A 101 2.70 16.77 -16.80
C ASP A 101 2.48 15.80 -15.62
N GLU A 102 2.08 14.58 -15.93
CA GLU A 102 1.66 13.59 -14.92
C GLU A 102 2.81 13.20 -13.99
N ASN A 103 4.06 13.16 -14.51
CA ASN A 103 5.23 12.84 -13.70
C ASN A 103 5.50 13.94 -12.67
N LEU A 104 5.55 15.20 -13.10
CA LEU A 104 5.76 16.33 -12.20
C LEU A 104 4.60 16.50 -11.20
N LEU A 105 3.37 16.19 -11.62
CA LEU A 105 2.21 16.23 -10.71
C LEU A 105 2.31 15.13 -9.66
N ALA A 106 2.71 13.92 -10.04
CA ALA A 106 2.91 12.82 -9.10
C ALA A 106 3.99 13.15 -8.07
N GLU A 107 5.18 13.59 -8.51
CA GLU A 107 6.26 14.02 -7.61
C GLU A 107 5.81 15.10 -6.63
N LEU A 108 5.03 16.07 -7.11
CA LEU A 108 4.52 17.17 -6.28
C LEU A 108 3.51 16.71 -5.24
N LEU A 109 2.62 15.77 -5.60
CA LEU A 109 1.66 15.17 -4.67
C LEU A 109 2.34 14.26 -3.65
N GLU A 110 3.40 13.53 -4.04
CA GLU A 110 4.23 12.72 -3.12
C GLU A 110 4.95 13.60 -2.10
N ASP A 111 5.54 14.72 -2.53
CA ASP A 111 6.17 15.69 -1.64
C ASP A 111 5.18 16.22 -0.58
N ILE A 112 3.94 16.52 -1.00
CA ILE A 112 2.88 16.97 -0.10
C ILE A 112 2.42 15.85 0.83
N GLN A 113 2.29 14.62 0.32
CA GLN A 113 1.91 13.43 1.10
C GLN A 113 2.91 13.11 2.22
N ASN A 114 4.21 13.33 1.95
CA ASN A 114 5.29 13.14 2.93
C ASN A 114 5.36 14.27 3.98
N SER A 115 4.47 15.26 3.91
CA SER A 115 4.32 16.33 4.89
C SER A 115 3.06 16.13 5.74
N ASP A 116 2.88 16.95 6.78
CA ASP A 116 1.67 16.97 7.61
C ASP A 116 0.46 17.66 6.94
N PHE A 117 0.52 17.91 5.62
CA PHE A 117 -0.53 18.62 4.90
C PHE A 117 -1.59 17.64 4.35
N ASP A 118 -2.86 17.94 4.56
CA ASP A 118 -4.00 17.18 4.07
C ASP A 118 -4.13 17.30 2.54
N LEU A 119 -3.82 16.21 1.83
CA LEU A 119 -3.90 16.12 0.36
C LEU A 119 -5.30 16.45 -0.19
N GLY A 120 -6.38 16.20 0.54
CA GLY A 120 -7.74 16.54 0.12
C GLY A 120 -7.92 18.05 -0.13
N LYS A 121 -7.07 18.90 0.47
CA LYS A 121 -7.07 20.36 0.23
C LYS A 121 -6.45 20.78 -1.11
N THR A 122 -5.80 19.86 -1.82
CA THR A 122 -5.34 20.10 -3.21
C THR A 122 -6.48 20.07 -4.22
N GLY A 123 -7.65 19.57 -3.79
CA GLY A 123 -8.82 19.36 -4.64
C GLY A 123 -8.82 18.01 -5.36
N PHE A 124 -7.79 17.20 -5.24
CA PHE A 124 -7.78 15.82 -5.74
C PHE A 124 -8.41 14.88 -4.72
N ASP A 125 -9.28 13.99 -5.20
CA ASP A 125 -9.81 12.91 -4.38
C ASP A 125 -8.78 11.78 -4.25
N PRO A 126 -8.76 11.05 -3.12
CA PRO A 126 -7.82 9.95 -2.90
C PRO A 126 -7.74 8.93 -4.06
N PRO A 127 -8.84 8.51 -4.69
CA PRO A 127 -8.77 7.64 -5.86
C PRO A 127 -8.09 8.27 -7.09
N GLU A 128 -8.25 9.58 -7.31
CA GLU A 128 -7.60 10.29 -8.42
C GLU A 128 -6.07 10.33 -8.22
N ILE A 129 -5.63 10.58 -6.99
CA ILE A 129 -4.21 10.59 -6.62
C ILE A 129 -3.60 9.20 -6.84
N GLU A 130 -4.26 8.16 -6.34
CA GLU A 130 -3.77 6.78 -6.46
C GLU A 130 -3.74 6.31 -7.92
N GLN A 131 -4.73 6.69 -8.73
CA GLN A 131 -4.73 6.41 -10.17
C GLN A 131 -3.55 7.09 -10.89
N LEU A 132 -3.24 8.33 -10.52
CA LEU A 132 -2.08 9.04 -11.06
C LEU A 132 -0.77 8.34 -10.67
N PHE A 133 -0.59 8.00 -9.40
CA PHE A 133 0.60 7.29 -8.92
C PHE A 133 0.75 5.94 -9.62
N ASN A 134 -0.32 5.19 -9.74
CA ASN A 134 -0.30 3.93 -10.48
C ASN A 134 0.03 4.12 -11.97
N ALA A 135 -0.44 5.19 -12.62
CA ALA A 135 -0.15 5.47 -14.02
C ALA A 135 1.32 5.87 -14.26
N VAL A 136 1.90 6.64 -13.32
CA VAL A 136 3.29 7.12 -13.42
C VAL A 136 4.29 6.05 -12.98
N HIS A 137 3.96 5.30 -11.92
CA HIS A 137 4.84 4.31 -11.31
C HIS A 137 4.41 2.86 -11.61
N ASP A 138 3.63 2.62 -12.69
CA ASP A 138 3.10 1.29 -13.02
C ASP A 138 4.22 0.27 -13.25
N LYS A 139 4.82 -0.16 -12.13
CA LYS A 139 5.72 -1.30 -12.10
C LYS A 139 4.85 -2.54 -12.18
N LYS A 140 5.04 -3.32 -13.22
CA LYS A 140 4.44 -4.65 -13.30
C LYS A 140 4.99 -5.50 -12.15
N VAL A 141 4.14 -5.78 -11.17
CA VAL A 141 4.48 -6.69 -10.08
C VAL A 141 4.72 -8.08 -10.65
N SER A 142 5.85 -8.66 -10.35
CA SER A 142 6.25 -10.01 -10.79
C SER A 142 6.54 -10.91 -9.59
N GLU A 143 6.59 -12.22 -9.84
CA GLU A 143 7.09 -13.17 -8.84
C GLU A 143 8.56 -12.89 -8.55
N ASP A 144 8.99 -13.20 -7.34
CA ASP A 144 10.39 -13.33 -6.99
C ASP A 144 10.91 -14.77 -7.29
N ASN A 145 12.23 -14.94 -7.22
CA ASN A 145 12.87 -16.26 -7.40
C ASN A 145 13.35 -16.83 -6.06
N PHE A 146 12.74 -16.42 -4.94
CA PHE A 146 13.17 -16.83 -3.61
C PHE A 146 12.75 -18.27 -3.33
N ASP A 147 13.72 -19.11 -2.93
CA ASP A 147 13.50 -20.52 -2.61
C ASP A 147 13.15 -20.70 -1.13
N VAL A 148 11.85 -20.72 -0.84
CA VAL A 148 11.31 -20.90 0.51
C VAL A 148 11.71 -22.25 1.12
N GLU A 149 11.73 -23.33 0.32
CA GLU A 149 12.03 -24.68 0.80
C GLU A 149 13.48 -24.80 1.26
N GLU A 150 14.40 -24.23 0.48
CA GLU A 150 15.81 -24.25 0.84
C GLU A 150 16.05 -23.46 2.12
N GLU A 151 15.33 -22.32 2.32
CA GLU A 151 15.47 -21.54 3.53
C GLU A 151 14.89 -22.25 4.77
N LEU A 152 13.80 -22.97 4.66
CA LEU A 152 13.20 -23.72 5.78
C LEU A 152 14.08 -24.87 6.32
N LYS A 153 15.09 -25.31 5.56
CA LYS A 153 16.06 -26.33 5.99
C LYS A 153 17.17 -25.76 6.87
N LYS A 154 17.33 -24.44 6.92
CA LYS A 154 18.39 -23.77 7.67
C LYS A 154 18.04 -23.63 9.15
N PRO A 155 19.04 -23.51 10.04
CA PRO A 155 18.80 -23.25 11.45
C PRO A 155 18.03 -21.96 11.67
N THR A 156 17.19 -21.94 12.72
CA THR A 156 16.30 -20.82 13.05
C THR A 156 16.96 -19.84 14.00
N PHE A 157 16.89 -18.54 13.68
CA PHE A 157 17.42 -17.44 14.52
C PHE A 157 16.33 -16.58 15.17
N SER A 158 15.11 -16.58 14.64
CA SER A 158 13.95 -15.91 15.24
C SER A 158 13.39 -16.70 16.41
N GLN A 159 12.74 -16.01 17.34
CA GLN A 159 12.15 -16.59 18.55
C GLN A 159 10.72 -16.06 18.74
N PRO A 160 9.85 -16.83 19.44
CA PRO A 160 8.53 -16.32 19.83
C PRO A 160 8.63 -15.00 20.58
N GLY A 161 7.85 -14.01 20.18
CA GLY A 161 7.87 -12.65 20.73
C GLY A 161 8.77 -11.66 20.01
N ASP A 162 9.66 -12.09 19.14
CA ASP A 162 10.50 -11.23 18.31
C ASP A 162 9.66 -10.30 17.43
N ILE A 163 10.07 -9.02 17.34
CA ILE A 163 9.49 -8.05 16.42
C ILE A 163 10.58 -7.61 15.44
N TRP A 164 10.49 -8.09 14.22
CA TRP A 164 11.38 -7.71 13.15
C TRP A 164 10.92 -6.39 12.49
N ILE A 165 11.88 -5.46 12.36
CA ILE A 165 11.72 -4.22 11.60
C ILE A 165 12.47 -4.38 10.29
N LEU A 166 11.70 -4.38 9.21
CA LEU A 166 12.16 -4.60 7.84
C LEU A 166 11.88 -3.33 7.02
N GLY A 167 12.82 -2.39 7.04
CA GLY A 167 12.60 -1.03 6.53
C GLY A 167 11.44 -0.37 7.28
N ARG A 168 10.33 -0.13 6.58
CA ARG A 168 9.08 0.42 7.16
C ARG A 168 8.05 -0.64 7.57
N HIS A 169 8.34 -1.91 7.28
CA HIS A 169 7.46 -3.03 7.62
C HIS A 169 7.78 -3.57 9.01
N ARG A 170 6.82 -4.27 9.62
CA ARG A 170 6.99 -4.95 10.91
C ARG A 170 6.41 -6.35 10.84
N VAL A 171 7.13 -7.30 11.40
CA VAL A 171 6.70 -8.69 11.51
C VAL A 171 6.91 -9.14 12.95
N ILE A 172 5.88 -9.70 13.58
CA ILE A 172 5.99 -10.27 14.92
C ILE A 172 5.87 -11.79 14.86
N CYS A 173 6.79 -12.47 15.55
CA CYS A 173 6.67 -13.91 15.80
C CYS A 173 5.65 -14.13 16.93
N GLY A 174 4.41 -14.50 16.61
CA GLY A 174 3.36 -14.56 17.63
C GLY A 174 2.05 -15.16 17.15
N ASP A 175 1.11 -15.25 18.08
CA ASP A 175 -0.22 -15.83 17.85
C ASP A 175 -1.22 -14.76 17.38
N SER A 176 -1.85 -15.02 16.24
CA SER A 176 -2.87 -14.16 15.61
C SER A 176 -4.23 -14.17 16.29
N THR A 177 -4.44 -15.02 17.30
CA THR A 177 -5.66 -15.03 18.13
C THR A 177 -5.55 -14.15 19.37
N VAL A 178 -4.33 -13.61 19.65
CA VAL A 178 -4.01 -12.86 20.87
C VAL A 178 -3.96 -11.35 20.60
N ALA A 179 -4.85 -10.59 21.27
CA ALA A 179 -4.95 -9.13 21.07
C ALA A 179 -3.67 -8.35 21.41
N GLU A 180 -2.86 -8.83 22.37
CA GLU A 180 -1.58 -8.21 22.74
C GLU A 180 -0.58 -8.23 21.58
N THR A 181 -0.57 -9.31 20.77
CA THR A 181 0.25 -9.43 19.56
C THR A 181 -0.01 -8.27 18.60
N TYR A 182 -1.29 -7.97 18.36
CA TYR A 182 -1.69 -6.83 17.50
C TYR A 182 -1.32 -5.48 18.11
N THR A 183 -1.45 -5.34 19.43
CA THR A 183 -1.08 -4.09 20.13
C THR A 183 0.41 -3.78 19.93
N LYS A 184 1.28 -4.78 20.08
CA LYS A 184 2.73 -4.67 19.86
C LYS A 184 3.07 -4.41 18.40
N LEU A 185 2.38 -5.07 17.47
CA LEU A 185 2.61 -4.95 16.03
C LEU A 185 2.19 -3.58 15.49
N MET A 186 0.99 -3.12 15.86
CA MET A 186 0.34 -1.96 15.25
C MET A 186 0.74 -0.62 15.88
N GLU A 187 1.29 -0.59 17.09
CA GLU A 187 1.73 0.65 17.79
C GLU A 187 0.66 1.76 17.80
N GLY A 188 -0.59 1.39 18.01
CA GLY A 188 -1.73 2.31 18.02
C GLY A 188 -2.23 2.75 16.63
N GLN A 189 -1.57 2.34 15.56
CA GLN A 189 -2.03 2.58 14.18
C GLN A 189 -3.18 1.62 13.81
N LYS A 190 -3.93 1.97 12.76
CA LYS A 190 -4.96 1.10 12.18
C LYS A 190 -4.56 0.69 10.78
N ALA A 191 -4.88 -0.55 10.42
CA ALA A 191 -4.69 -1.04 9.06
C ALA A 191 -5.75 -0.45 8.12
N ASN A 192 -5.36 -0.11 6.90
CA ASN A 192 -6.27 0.27 5.81
C ASN A 192 -6.87 -0.98 5.13
N LEU A 193 -6.15 -2.08 5.20
CA LEU A 193 -6.51 -3.35 4.60
C LEU A 193 -6.09 -4.51 5.51
N VAL A 194 -6.95 -5.50 5.68
CA VAL A 194 -6.57 -6.85 6.08
C VAL A 194 -6.59 -7.74 4.84
N LEU A 195 -5.45 -8.40 4.55
CA LEU A 195 -5.33 -9.39 3.47
C LEU A 195 -4.60 -10.59 4.03
N THR A 196 -5.28 -11.74 4.15
CA THR A 196 -4.75 -12.83 4.96
C THR A 196 -5.19 -14.21 4.50
N ASP A 197 -4.38 -15.20 4.82
CA ASP A 197 -4.52 -16.61 4.43
C ASP A 197 -4.38 -17.54 5.64
N PRO A 198 -5.42 -17.63 6.53
CA PRO A 198 -5.36 -18.47 7.72
C PRO A 198 -5.34 -19.97 7.36
N PRO A 199 -4.91 -20.86 8.27
CA PRO A 199 -5.05 -22.30 8.08
C PRO A 199 -6.46 -22.71 7.67
N TYR A 200 -6.58 -23.72 6.78
CA TYR A 200 -7.87 -24.12 6.20
C TYR A 200 -8.57 -25.29 6.91
N ASN A 201 -7.92 -25.88 7.92
CA ASN A 201 -8.41 -27.06 8.63
C ASN A 201 -8.65 -28.28 7.73
N VAL A 202 -7.75 -28.50 6.79
CA VAL A 202 -7.83 -29.60 5.80
C VAL A 202 -6.76 -30.67 5.96
N ASP A 203 -6.02 -30.64 7.09
CA ASP A 203 -4.95 -31.60 7.50
C ASP A 203 -3.91 -31.81 6.39
N VAL A 204 -3.38 -30.71 5.83
CA VAL A 204 -2.34 -30.76 4.80
C VAL A 204 -1.00 -31.11 5.46
N GLU A 205 -0.39 -32.19 5.03
CA GLU A 205 1.03 -32.50 5.30
C GLU A 205 1.87 -31.90 4.18
N GLU A 206 2.69 -30.90 4.52
CA GLU A 206 3.69 -30.33 3.60
C GLU A 206 5.07 -30.95 3.82
N THR A 207 5.97 -30.80 2.85
CA THR A 207 7.37 -31.27 2.94
C THR A 207 8.10 -30.61 4.12
N ALA A 208 7.65 -29.42 4.55
CA ALA A 208 8.18 -28.69 5.70
C ALA A 208 7.59 -29.11 7.07
N GLY A 209 6.61 -30.03 7.08
CA GLY A 209 5.90 -30.47 8.27
C GLY A 209 4.40 -30.16 8.23
N LYS A 210 3.69 -30.49 9.31
CA LYS A 210 2.25 -30.16 9.43
C LYS A 210 2.06 -28.67 9.66
N ILE A 211 1.10 -28.09 8.94
CA ILE A 211 0.65 -26.71 9.22
C ILE A 211 0.05 -26.68 10.63
N MET A 212 0.53 -25.77 11.47
CA MET A 212 -0.01 -25.61 12.82
C MET A 212 -1.48 -25.16 12.74
N ASN A 213 -2.32 -25.76 13.60
CA ASN A 213 -3.76 -25.45 13.68
C ASN A 213 -4.60 -25.86 12.44
N ASP A 214 -4.13 -26.84 11.62
CA ASP A 214 -4.83 -27.30 10.41
C ASP A 214 -5.62 -28.61 10.61
N ASN A 215 -5.79 -29.08 11.86
CA ASN A 215 -6.57 -30.29 12.21
C ASN A 215 -7.31 -30.09 13.54
N MET A 216 -8.37 -29.28 13.50
CA MET A 216 -9.22 -28.93 14.66
C MET A 216 -10.61 -29.53 14.51
N SER A 217 -11.33 -29.68 15.63
CA SER A 217 -12.76 -29.91 15.56
C SER A 217 -13.47 -28.68 14.95
N ASP A 218 -14.65 -28.89 14.38
CA ASP A 218 -15.46 -27.82 13.75
C ASP A 218 -15.69 -26.63 14.72
N SER A 219 -15.98 -26.93 15.98
CA SER A 219 -16.21 -25.91 17.01
C SER A 219 -14.93 -25.16 17.39
N ASP A 220 -13.80 -25.86 17.50
CA ASP A 220 -12.53 -25.25 17.87
C ASP A 220 -12.01 -24.40 16.72
N PHE A 221 -12.15 -24.86 15.48
CA PHE A 221 -11.77 -24.12 14.30
C PHE A 221 -12.61 -22.83 14.15
N TYR A 222 -13.92 -22.92 14.34
CA TYR A 222 -14.76 -21.71 14.36
C TYR A 222 -14.32 -20.73 15.43
N ASN A 223 -14.02 -21.18 16.65
CA ASN A 223 -13.57 -20.31 17.75
C ASN A 223 -12.20 -19.70 17.46
N PHE A 224 -11.28 -20.44 16.85
CA PHE A 224 -9.99 -19.96 16.38
C PHE A 224 -10.17 -18.80 15.36
N LEU A 225 -10.97 -19.03 14.31
CA LEU A 225 -11.26 -18.00 13.32
C LEU A 225 -11.91 -16.77 13.94
N LEU A 226 -12.90 -16.98 14.82
CA LEU A 226 -13.61 -15.87 15.47
C LEU A 226 -12.68 -15.01 16.34
N ALA A 227 -11.76 -15.64 17.09
CA ALA A 227 -10.79 -14.93 17.92
C ALA A 227 -9.85 -14.06 17.05
N ALA A 228 -9.27 -14.65 15.99
CA ALA A 228 -8.43 -13.93 15.05
C ALA A 228 -9.17 -12.77 14.35
N TYR A 229 -10.41 -13.02 13.88
CA TYR A 229 -11.21 -11.99 13.20
C TYR A 229 -11.63 -10.84 14.11
N LYS A 230 -11.84 -11.07 15.39
CA LYS A 230 -12.09 -9.99 16.36
C LYS A 230 -10.84 -9.10 16.50
N CYS A 231 -9.66 -9.69 16.60
CA CYS A 231 -8.42 -8.93 16.65
C CYS A 231 -8.18 -8.12 15.34
N MET A 232 -8.48 -8.73 14.19
CA MET A 232 -8.46 -8.03 12.89
C MET A 232 -9.46 -6.87 12.85
N TYR A 233 -10.68 -7.09 13.33
CA TYR A 233 -11.72 -6.06 13.39
C TYR A 233 -11.26 -4.85 14.20
N ASP A 234 -10.70 -5.11 15.38
CA ASP A 234 -10.22 -4.04 16.26
C ASP A 234 -9.01 -3.30 15.68
N SER A 235 -8.20 -3.97 14.84
CA SER A 235 -6.99 -3.40 14.22
C SER A 235 -7.25 -2.71 12.89
N LEU A 236 -8.36 -2.98 12.21
CA LEU A 236 -8.75 -2.36 10.95
C LEU A 236 -9.31 -0.95 11.16
N ALA A 237 -9.04 -0.03 10.26
CA ALA A 237 -9.69 1.27 10.19
C ALA A 237 -11.19 1.12 9.86
N ASP A 238 -12.00 2.14 10.20
CA ASP A 238 -13.47 2.05 9.99
C ASP A 238 -13.85 2.08 8.51
N ASP A 239 -12.98 2.61 7.66
CA ASP A 239 -13.10 2.65 6.21
C ASP A 239 -12.22 1.62 5.48
N GLY A 240 -11.57 0.72 6.23
CA GLY A 240 -10.72 -0.33 5.71
C GLY A 240 -11.49 -1.52 5.14
N SER A 241 -10.83 -2.27 4.27
CA SER A 241 -11.35 -3.51 3.66
C SER A 241 -10.68 -4.74 4.25
N ILE A 242 -11.33 -5.90 4.12
CA ILE A 242 -10.79 -7.19 4.52
C ILE A 242 -10.97 -8.24 3.42
N TYR A 243 -9.90 -8.98 3.12
CA TYR A 243 -9.86 -10.13 2.23
C TYR A 243 -9.32 -11.34 2.99
N VAL A 244 -10.05 -12.46 2.95
CA VAL A 244 -9.67 -13.69 3.64
C VAL A 244 -9.76 -14.87 2.69
N TRP A 245 -8.62 -15.48 2.40
CA TRP A 245 -8.53 -16.72 1.65
C TRP A 245 -9.07 -17.88 2.47
N HIS A 246 -9.68 -18.88 1.82
CA HIS A 246 -10.20 -20.05 2.51
C HIS A 246 -10.39 -21.25 1.57
N ALA A 247 -10.45 -22.44 2.14
CA ALA A 247 -10.95 -23.60 1.41
C ALA A 247 -12.49 -23.53 1.30
N ASP A 248 -13.04 -23.92 0.15
CA ASP A 248 -14.50 -23.94 -0.05
C ASP A 248 -15.20 -24.93 0.89
N THR A 249 -14.56 -26.05 1.22
CA THR A 249 -15.04 -27.07 2.16
C THR A 249 -15.32 -26.50 3.55
N GLU A 250 -14.50 -25.54 4.01
CA GLU A 250 -14.64 -24.86 5.30
C GLU A 250 -15.39 -23.52 5.20
N GLY A 251 -15.93 -23.22 4.04
CA GLY A 251 -16.58 -21.94 3.74
C GLY A 251 -17.70 -21.54 4.71
N LEU A 252 -18.35 -22.51 5.39
CA LEU A 252 -19.38 -22.23 6.40
C LEU A 252 -18.74 -21.59 7.65
N ASN A 253 -17.68 -22.19 8.20
CA ASN A 253 -16.99 -21.68 9.39
C ASN A 253 -16.37 -20.31 9.12
N PHE A 254 -15.71 -20.13 7.97
CA PHE A 254 -15.13 -18.85 7.55
C PHE A 254 -16.19 -17.74 7.46
N ARG A 255 -17.30 -17.97 6.75
CA ARG A 255 -18.36 -16.96 6.58
C ARG A 255 -19.09 -16.67 7.89
N LYS A 256 -19.29 -17.68 8.74
CA LYS A 256 -19.95 -17.50 10.04
C LYS A 256 -19.07 -16.67 10.96
N ALA A 257 -17.80 -17.03 11.16
CA ALA A 257 -16.86 -16.30 12.01
C ALA A 257 -16.67 -14.86 11.50
N PHE A 258 -16.58 -14.64 10.17
CA PHE A 258 -16.47 -13.33 9.54
C PHE A 258 -17.64 -12.40 9.94
N LYS A 259 -18.87 -12.88 9.85
CA LYS A 259 -20.06 -12.11 10.23
C LYS A 259 -20.17 -11.90 11.75
N ASP A 260 -19.87 -12.93 12.54
CA ASP A 260 -19.98 -12.89 13.99
C ASP A 260 -18.89 -12.00 14.62
N ALA A 261 -17.77 -11.78 13.94
CA ALA A 261 -16.77 -10.78 14.29
C ALA A 261 -17.20 -9.33 13.99
N GLY A 262 -18.29 -9.11 13.25
CA GLY A 262 -18.83 -7.79 12.95
C GLY A 262 -18.53 -7.27 11.53
N PHE A 263 -17.95 -8.10 10.66
CA PHE A 263 -17.74 -7.74 9.27
C PHE A 263 -18.99 -7.94 8.41
N GLN A 264 -19.19 -7.06 7.46
CA GLN A 264 -20.16 -7.22 6.37
C GLN A 264 -19.49 -7.97 5.22
N LEU A 265 -20.00 -9.16 4.93
CA LEU A 265 -19.58 -9.90 3.75
C LEU A 265 -20.22 -9.26 2.51
N SER A 266 -19.37 -8.71 1.64
CA SER A 266 -19.79 -8.07 0.38
C SER A 266 -19.78 -9.05 -0.79
N GLY A 267 -18.76 -9.91 -0.86
CA GLY A 267 -18.61 -10.86 -1.95
C GLY A 267 -17.60 -11.96 -1.66
N CYS A 268 -17.48 -12.86 -2.60
CA CYS A 268 -16.43 -13.87 -2.64
C CYS A 268 -15.69 -13.73 -3.97
N CYS A 269 -14.41 -13.40 -3.91
CA CYS A 269 -13.54 -13.38 -5.06
C CYS A 269 -12.94 -14.77 -5.26
N ILE A 270 -12.56 -15.08 -6.49
CA ILE A 270 -12.07 -16.42 -6.87
C ILE A 270 -10.73 -16.26 -7.56
N TRP A 271 -9.67 -16.78 -6.97
CA TRP A 271 -8.43 -16.99 -7.69
C TRP A 271 -8.56 -18.22 -8.58
N LYS A 272 -8.53 -18.05 -9.87
CA LYS A 272 -8.48 -19.11 -10.86
C LYS A 272 -7.01 -19.40 -11.21
N LYS A 273 -6.58 -20.61 -10.91
CA LYS A 273 -5.22 -21.13 -11.19
C LYS A 273 -5.09 -21.53 -12.66
N ASN A 274 -3.86 -21.55 -13.17
CA ASN A 274 -3.53 -22.07 -14.50
C ASN A 274 -3.43 -23.61 -14.56
N SER A 275 -3.36 -24.27 -13.39
CA SER A 275 -3.28 -25.73 -13.29
C SER A 275 -4.23 -26.25 -12.21
N LEU A 276 -4.80 -27.42 -12.44
CA LEU A 276 -5.63 -28.11 -11.47
C LEU A 276 -4.78 -28.76 -10.36
N VAL A 277 -5.40 -28.94 -9.20
CA VAL A 277 -4.84 -29.73 -8.10
C VAL A 277 -5.53 -31.10 -8.13
N LEU A 278 -4.75 -32.15 -8.37
CA LEU A 278 -5.27 -33.50 -8.37
C LEU A 278 -5.72 -33.93 -6.97
N GLY A 279 -6.94 -34.39 -6.86
CA GLY A 279 -7.54 -34.89 -5.63
C GLY A 279 -8.44 -36.09 -5.88
N ARG A 280 -9.01 -36.64 -4.81
CA ARG A 280 -9.92 -37.82 -4.88
C ARG A 280 -11.34 -37.45 -5.33
N SER A 281 -11.67 -36.13 -5.40
CA SER A 281 -12.97 -35.68 -5.86
C SER A 281 -13.16 -35.90 -7.36
N PRO A 282 -14.38 -36.18 -7.84
CA PRO A 282 -14.69 -36.20 -9.28
C PRO A 282 -14.36 -34.89 -10.01
N TYR A 283 -14.55 -33.75 -9.34
CA TYR A 283 -14.13 -32.45 -9.82
C TYR A 283 -12.80 -32.05 -9.20
N GLN A 284 -11.84 -31.67 -10.06
CA GLN A 284 -10.52 -31.23 -9.61
C GLN A 284 -10.53 -29.73 -9.33
N TRP A 285 -9.88 -29.34 -8.23
CA TRP A 285 -9.82 -27.94 -7.80
C TRP A 285 -8.90 -27.14 -8.71
N ILE A 286 -9.41 -26.04 -9.27
CA ILE A 286 -8.66 -25.10 -10.10
C ILE A 286 -8.78 -23.66 -9.55
N HIS A 287 -9.41 -23.51 -8.40
CA HIS A 287 -9.62 -22.19 -7.82
C HIS A 287 -9.50 -22.20 -6.29
N GLU A 288 -9.30 -21.00 -5.74
CA GLU A 288 -9.42 -20.73 -4.31
C GLU A 288 -10.32 -19.54 -4.08
N PRO A 289 -11.27 -19.61 -3.14
CA PRO A 289 -12.15 -18.51 -2.80
C PRO A 289 -11.49 -17.56 -1.79
N CYS A 290 -11.86 -16.27 -1.88
CA CYS A 290 -11.41 -15.20 -1.00
C CYS A 290 -12.63 -14.36 -0.58
N LEU A 291 -12.98 -14.34 0.69
CA LEU A 291 -14.03 -13.47 1.21
C LEU A 291 -13.61 -12.01 1.12
N PHE A 292 -14.50 -11.15 0.67
CA PHE A 292 -14.32 -9.71 0.61
C PHE A 292 -15.39 -8.98 1.39
N GLY A 293 -14.97 -8.00 2.21
CA GLY A 293 -15.89 -7.19 2.98
C GLY A 293 -15.22 -6.05 3.74
N TRP A 294 -15.94 -5.49 4.70
CA TRP A 294 -15.53 -4.38 5.55
C TRP A 294 -16.33 -4.38 6.86
N LYS A 295 -16.09 -3.45 7.77
CA LYS A 295 -16.88 -3.32 9.02
C LYS A 295 -18.33 -2.97 8.71
N GLN A 296 -19.31 -3.60 9.37
CA GLN A 296 -20.76 -3.42 9.10
C GLN A 296 -21.23 -1.96 9.14
N LYS A 297 -20.62 -1.14 9.98
CA LYS A 297 -20.97 0.28 10.13
C LYS A 297 -20.02 1.23 9.40
N GLY A 298 -19.01 0.67 8.71
CA GLY A 298 -17.99 1.42 7.99
C GLY A 298 -18.36 1.67 6.54
N LYS A 299 -17.59 2.55 5.92
CA LYS A 299 -17.52 2.69 4.45
C LYS A 299 -16.17 2.16 4.03
N HIS A 300 -16.11 1.36 2.98
CA HIS A 300 -14.83 0.93 2.42
C HIS A 300 -14.30 1.94 1.41
N GLN A 301 -12.98 2.07 1.34
CA GLN A 301 -12.31 2.84 0.32
C GLN A 301 -12.04 1.94 -0.90
N TRP A 302 -12.13 2.54 -2.10
CA TRP A 302 -11.87 1.85 -3.36
C TRP A 302 -11.07 2.75 -4.29
N TYR A 303 -9.89 2.31 -4.71
CA TYR A 303 -8.92 3.11 -5.45
C TYR A 303 -8.77 2.67 -6.92
N ALA A 304 -9.36 1.54 -7.30
CA ALA A 304 -9.42 1.09 -8.68
C ALA A 304 -10.67 1.60 -9.41
N ASP A 305 -10.76 1.31 -10.70
CA ASP A 305 -11.96 1.57 -11.48
C ASP A 305 -13.10 0.56 -11.17
N ARG A 306 -14.26 0.74 -11.80
CA ARG A 306 -15.42 -0.15 -11.63
C ARG A 306 -15.45 -1.33 -12.60
N LYS A 307 -14.35 -1.62 -13.30
CA LYS A 307 -14.22 -2.76 -14.23
C LYS A 307 -13.62 -3.99 -13.58
N GLN A 308 -13.21 -3.88 -12.29
CA GLN A 308 -12.64 -4.99 -11.55
C GLN A 308 -13.69 -6.09 -11.36
N THR A 309 -13.26 -7.35 -11.48
CA THR A 309 -14.14 -8.53 -11.43
C THR A 309 -13.83 -9.42 -10.24
N THR A 310 -14.74 -10.33 -9.92
CA THR A 310 -14.56 -11.30 -8.81
C THR A 310 -13.77 -12.54 -9.20
N VAL A 311 -13.41 -12.73 -10.46
CA VAL A 311 -12.54 -13.84 -10.90
C VAL A 311 -11.19 -13.28 -11.27
N TRP A 312 -10.14 -13.77 -10.59
CA TRP A 312 -8.77 -13.32 -10.72
C TRP A 312 -7.92 -14.44 -11.31
N GLU A 313 -7.35 -14.24 -12.49
CA GLU A 313 -6.55 -15.23 -13.19
C GLU A 313 -5.06 -14.90 -12.99
N TYR A 314 -4.40 -15.69 -12.14
CA TYR A 314 -2.97 -15.59 -11.86
C TYR A 314 -2.33 -16.97 -11.87
N ASP A 315 -1.17 -17.05 -12.47
CA ASP A 315 -0.40 -18.29 -12.51
C ASP A 315 0.14 -18.64 -11.13
N LYS A 316 0.23 -19.94 -10.84
CA LYS A 316 0.93 -20.45 -9.66
C LYS A 316 2.43 -20.18 -9.80
N PRO A 317 3.17 -19.78 -8.73
CA PRO A 317 4.62 -19.62 -8.80
C PRO A 317 5.32 -20.86 -9.30
N LYS A 318 6.28 -20.70 -10.21
CA LYS A 318 7.03 -21.82 -10.80
C LYS A 318 8.11 -22.38 -9.87
N SER A 319 8.57 -21.57 -8.93
CA SER A 319 9.65 -21.89 -7.99
C SER A 319 9.26 -22.85 -6.87
N SER A 320 7.99 -23.18 -6.73
CA SER A 320 7.51 -24.13 -5.70
C SER A 320 6.39 -24.99 -6.26
N PRO A 321 6.69 -25.92 -7.21
CA PRO A 321 5.68 -26.81 -7.76
C PRO A 321 5.08 -27.74 -6.68
N ASP A 322 5.80 -28.00 -5.60
CA ASP A 322 5.44 -28.92 -4.52
C ASP A 322 4.80 -28.24 -3.30
N HIS A 323 4.84 -26.86 -3.21
CA HIS A 323 4.14 -26.10 -2.17
C HIS A 323 2.80 -25.58 -2.68
N PRO A 324 1.69 -26.20 -2.29
CA PRO A 324 0.35 -25.78 -2.71
C PRO A 324 -0.09 -24.44 -2.10
N THR A 325 0.56 -23.95 -1.04
CA THR A 325 0.04 -22.87 -0.18
C THR A 325 0.60 -21.48 -0.45
N THR A 326 1.75 -21.33 -1.15
CA THR A 326 2.30 -19.99 -1.43
C THR A 326 1.44 -19.22 -2.44
N LYS A 327 0.88 -18.08 -2.02
CA LYS A 327 0.12 -17.18 -2.90
C LYS A 327 1.07 -16.38 -3.81
N PRO A 328 0.72 -16.22 -5.10
CA PRO A 328 1.48 -15.39 -6.04
C PRO A 328 1.58 -13.94 -5.57
N ILE A 329 2.76 -13.31 -5.69
CA ILE A 329 2.96 -11.90 -5.33
C ILE A 329 2.03 -10.97 -6.14
N PRO A 330 1.86 -11.12 -7.49
CA PRO A 330 0.92 -10.32 -8.25
C PRO A 330 -0.55 -10.50 -7.82
N LEU A 331 -0.93 -11.70 -7.38
CA LEU A 331 -2.26 -11.96 -6.85
C LEU A 331 -2.51 -11.19 -5.55
N MET A 332 -1.52 -11.14 -4.64
CA MET A 332 -1.62 -10.38 -3.40
C MET A 332 -1.58 -8.86 -3.65
N ALA A 333 -0.80 -8.41 -4.61
CA ALA A 333 -0.70 -7.00 -4.99
C ALA A 333 -2.02 -6.44 -5.56
N TYR A 334 -2.84 -7.27 -6.20
CA TYR A 334 -4.08 -6.83 -6.84
C TYR A 334 -5.11 -6.25 -5.84
N PRO A 335 -5.57 -6.96 -4.79
CA PRO A 335 -6.46 -6.38 -3.78
C PRO A 335 -5.79 -5.26 -2.97
N ILE A 336 -4.48 -5.29 -2.79
CA ILE A 336 -3.72 -4.21 -2.13
C ILE A 336 -3.89 -2.91 -2.91
N LYS A 337 -3.62 -2.90 -4.22
CA LYS A 337 -3.78 -1.71 -5.08
C LYS A 337 -5.24 -1.24 -5.15
N ASN A 338 -6.21 -2.16 -5.13
CA ASN A 338 -7.62 -1.82 -5.23
C ASN A 338 -8.18 -1.17 -3.95
N SER A 339 -7.66 -1.53 -2.78
CA SER A 339 -8.26 -1.20 -1.49
C SER A 339 -7.37 -0.37 -0.56
N THR A 340 -6.16 0.02 -1.00
CA THR A 340 -5.25 0.89 -0.23
C THR A 340 -4.59 1.93 -1.13
N MET A 341 -4.25 3.06 -0.54
CA MET A 341 -3.34 4.04 -1.16
C MET A 341 -1.88 3.67 -0.92
N THR A 342 -1.00 4.25 -1.70
CA THR A 342 0.45 4.31 -1.43
C THR A 342 0.70 4.74 0.01
N ASN A 343 1.64 4.10 0.70
CA ASN A 343 1.92 4.20 2.15
C ASN A 343 0.80 3.66 3.08
N GLY A 344 -0.30 3.12 2.55
CA GLY A 344 -1.34 2.49 3.35
C GLY A 344 -0.83 1.23 4.08
N ILE A 345 -1.37 0.98 5.27
CA ILE A 345 -1.00 -0.17 6.10
C ILE A 345 -1.84 -1.39 5.71
N VAL A 346 -1.15 -2.48 5.34
CA VAL A 346 -1.73 -3.80 5.08
C VAL A 346 -1.38 -4.72 6.24
N LEU A 347 -2.38 -5.29 6.88
CA LEU A 347 -2.25 -6.24 7.98
C LEU A 347 -2.47 -7.66 7.45
N ASP A 348 -1.50 -8.53 7.65
CA ASP A 348 -1.60 -9.96 7.39
C ASP A 348 -1.24 -10.75 8.65
N PRO A 349 -2.25 -11.23 9.42
CA PRO A 349 -2.02 -11.99 10.63
C PRO A 349 -1.57 -13.44 10.43
N PHE A 350 -1.52 -13.92 9.20
CA PHE A 350 -1.04 -15.26 8.85
C PHE A 350 -0.08 -15.16 7.67
N LEU A 351 1.09 -14.52 7.93
CA LEU A 351 1.98 -14.01 6.88
C LEU A 351 2.68 -15.13 6.09
N GLY A 352 2.81 -16.34 6.68
CA GLY A 352 3.45 -17.50 6.04
C GLY A 352 4.83 -17.17 5.50
N SER A 353 5.07 -17.42 4.22
CA SER A 353 6.35 -17.13 3.55
C SER A 353 6.55 -15.65 3.17
N GLY A 354 5.62 -14.74 3.49
CA GLY A 354 5.78 -13.30 3.29
C GLY A 354 5.36 -12.76 1.93
N SER A 355 4.54 -13.47 1.16
CA SER A 355 4.06 -12.96 -0.14
C SER A 355 3.36 -11.60 -0.04
N THR A 356 2.56 -11.39 1.02
CA THR A 356 1.92 -10.09 1.30
C THR A 356 2.94 -8.99 1.58
N LEU A 357 4.03 -9.30 2.31
CA LEU A 357 5.09 -8.33 2.59
C LEU A 357 5.79 -7.90 1.30
N ILE A 358 6.17 -8.84 0.45
CA ILE A 358 6.82 -8.53 -0.84
C ILE A 358 5.85 -7.76 -1.76
N ALA A 359 4.55 -8.14 -1.79
CA ALA A 359 3.55 -7.38 -2.52
C ALA A 359 3.43 -5.92 -2.02
N CYS A 360 3.54 -5.71 -0.70
CA CYS A 360 3.60 -4.36 -0.12
C CYS A 360 4.87 -3.59 -0.52
N CYS A 361 6.03 -4.25 -0.58
CA CYS A 361 7.27 -3.67 -1.08
C CYS A 361 7.13 -3.23 -2.54
N GLU A 362 6.59 -4.10 -3.41
CA GLU A 362 6.42 -3.84 -4.84
C GLU A 362 5.37 -2.75 -5.14
N THR A 363 4.47 -2.49 -4.21
CA THR A 363 3.36 -1.53 -4.38
C THR A 363 3.46 -0.29 -3.50
N ASP A 364 4.59 -0.09 -2.83
CA ASP A 364 4.84 1.03 -1.90
C ASP A 364 3.83 1.13 -0.75
N ARG A 365 3.36 -0.02 -0.23
CA ARG A 365 2.53 -0.12 0.98
C ARG A 365 3.36 -0.56 2.17
N VAL A 366 2.78 -0.46 3.37
CA VAL A 366 3.43 -0.85 4.63
C VAL A 366 2.81 -2.14 5.14
N CYS A 367 3.60 -3.21 5.25
CA CYS A 367 3.13 -4.48 5.81
C CYS A 367 3.25 -4.48 7.34
N ARG A 368 2.21 -4.98 8.00
CA ARG A 368 2.19 -5.39 9.40
C ARG A 368 1.82 -6.87 9.43
N GLY A 369 2.76 -7.75 9.76
CA GLY A 369 2.58 -9.19 9.67
C GLY A 369 2.70 -9.90 11.00
N ILE A 370 1.90 -10.95 11.20
CA ILE A 370 2.06 -11.92 12.28
C ILE A 370 2.37 -13.28 11.65
N GLU A 371 3.34 -13.96 12.21
CA GLU A 371 3.65 -15.34 11.83
C GLU A 371 3.96 -16.12 13.12
N LEU A 372 3.37 -17.30 13.25
CA LEU A 372 3.49 -18.10 14.46
C LEU A 372 4.79 -18.89 14.51
N ASP A 373 5.22 -19.45 13.36
CA ASP A 373 6.41 -20.27 13.26
C ASP A 373 7.67 -19.42 13.07
N PRO A 374 8.63 -19.46 14.03
CA PRO A 374 9.91 -18.75 13.89
C PRO A 374 10.66 -19.05 12.59
N LYS A 375 10.54 -20.27 12.02
CA LYS A 375 11.18 -20.64 10.76
C LYS A 375 10.64 -19.83 9.58
N PHE A 376 9.32 -19.62 9.53
CA PHE A 376 8.70 -18.77 8.53
C PHE A 376 9.02 -17.29 8.74
N VAL A 377 9.20 -16.85 9.99
CA VAL A 377 9.69 -15.50 10.27
C VAL A 377 11.08 -15.30 9.68
N ASP A 378 11.97 -16.28 9.81
CA ASP A 378 13.31 -16.24 9.19
C ASP A 378 13.24 -16.18 7.66
N VAL A 379 12.35 -16.95 7.06
CA VAL A 379 12.07 -16.92 5.61
C VAL A 379 11.64 -15.51 5.19
N ILE A 380 10.73 -14.89 5.93
CA ILE A 380 10.23 -13.52 5.65
C ILE A 380 11.38 -12.51 5.69
N VAL A 381 12.23 -12.56 6.72
CA VAL A 381 13.36 -11.65 6.89
C VAL A 381 14.33 -11.78 5.72
N LYS A 382 14.73 -13.01 5.39
CA LYS A 382 15.68 -13.28 4.30
C LYS A 382 15.10 -12.93 2.93
N ARG A 383 13.80 -13.21 2.69
CA ARG A 383 13.09 -12.84 1.46
C ARG A 383 13.04 -11.32 1.26
N TYR A 384 12.80 -10.56 2.35
CA TYR A 384 12.87 -9.11 2.33
C TYR A 384 14.28 -8.61 1.98
N LEU A 385 15.34 -9.17 2.60
CA LEU A 385 16.72 -8.79 2.31
C LEU A 385 17.09 -9.10 0.86
N ALA A 386 16.69 -10.26 0.33
CA ALA A 386 16.89 -10.63 -1.07
C ALA A 386 16.15 -9.65 -2.02
N TRP A 387 14.94 -9.23 -1.67
CA TRP A 387 14.21 -8.20 -2.40
C TRP A 387 14.96 -6.86 -2.39
N CYS A 388 15.51 -6.43 -1.25
CA CYS A 388 16.31 -5.21 -1.17
C CYS A 388 17.53 -5.26 -2.09
N GLN A 389 18.24 -6.39 -2.14
CA GLN A 389 19.39 -6.61 -3.03
C GLN A 389 18.99 -6.54 -4.51
N ASP A 390 17.91 -7.22 -4.89
CA ASP A 390 17.39 -7.19 -6.28
C ASP A 390 17.03 -5.76 -6.71
N LYS A 391 16.38 -5.01 -5.84
CA LYS A 391 15.96 -3.61 -6.12
C LYS A 391 17.04 -2.58 -5.84
N GLN A 392 18.21 -2.98 -5.34
CA GLN A 392 19.32 -2.09 -4.95
C GLN A 392 18.88 -0.98 -3.97
N THR A 393 18.02 -1.35 -3.01
CA THR A 393 17.53 -0.47 -1.93
C THR A 393 18.30 -0.70 -0.65
N ALA A 394 18.13 0.20 0.35
CA ALA A 394 18.78 0.06 1.63
C ALA A 394 18.25 -1.18 2.40
N GLU A 395 19.17 -2.04 2.83
CA GLU A 395 18.88 -3.21 3.65
C GLU A 395 18.78 -2.78 5.13
N VAL A 396 17.54 -2.50 5.58
CA VAL A 396 17.26 -2.19 6.98
C VAL A 396 16.51 -3.36 7.60
N ALA A 397 17.23 -4.21 8.34
CA ALA A 397 16.65 -5.32 9.09
C ALA A 397 17.24 -5.39 10.49
N TYR A 398 16.40 -5.37 11.51
CA TYR A 398 16.77 -5.59 12.90
C TYR A 398 15.60 -6.15 13.69
N VAL A 399 15.89 -6.80 14.81
CA VAL A 399 14.87 -7.38 15.69
C VAL A 399 14.83 -6.63 17.02
N LEU A 400 13.63 -6.47 17.56
CA LEU A 400 13.37 -6.08 18.94
C LEU A 400 13.05 -7.36 19.73
N ARG A 401 13.97 -7.79 20.57
CA ARG A 401 13.89 -8.99 21.42
C ARG A 401 14.08 -8.61 22.87
N ASP A 402 13.11 -8.90 23.73
CA ASP A 402 13.15 -8.59 25.18
C ASP A 402 13.54 -7.13 25.49
N GLY A 403 13.04 -6.18 24.69
CA GLY A 403 13.33 -4.76 24.82
C GLY A 403 14.69 -4.32 24.29
N GLN A 404 15.49 -5.23 23.73
CA GLN A 404 16.79 -4.94 23.11
C GLN A 404 16.66 -4.91 21.60
N LYS A 405 17.44 -4.04 20.96
CA LYS A 405 17.57 -3.98 19.50
C LYS A 405 18.82 -4.74 19.09
N LEU A 406 18.64 -5.78 18.28
CA LEU A 406 19.72 -6.58 17.69
C LEU A 406 19.72 -6.39 16.16
N SER A 407 20.88 -6.24 15.55
CA SER A 407 21.01 -6.30 14.09
C SER A 407 20.71 -7.71 13.58
N TYR A 408 20.55 -7.84 12.26
CA TYR A 408 20.35 -9.15 11.63
C TYR A 408 21.50 -10.12 11.93
N GLU A 409 22.75 -9.63 11.88
CA GLU A 409 23.95 -10.40 12.14
C GLU A 409 24.04 -10.82 13.62
N GLU A 410 23.69 -9.92 14.55
CA GLU A 410 23.65 -10.21 15.98
C GLU A 410 22.60 -11.27 16.31
N ALA A 411 21.42 -11.20 15.67
CA ALA A 411 20.37 -12.20 15.84
C ALA A 411 20.81 -13.60 15.37
N ILE A 412 21.53 -13.67 14.25
CA ILE A 412 22.11 -14.93 13.75
C ILE A 412 23.21 -15.43 14.71
N ALA A 413 24.10 -14.56 15.18
CA ALA A 413 25.17 -14.94 16.10
C ALA A 413 24.66 -15.43 17.46
N ALA A 414 23.45 -15.04 17.85
CA ALA A 414 22.78 -15.47 19.08
C ALA A 414 22.08 -16.84 18.96
N MET A 415 22.16 -17.52 17.80
CA MET A 415 21.64 -18.89 17.68
C MET A 415 22.35 -19.83 18.65
N PRO A 416 21.64 -20.79 19.30
CA PRO A 416 22.29 -21.85 20.07
C PRO A 416 23.28 -22.59 19.15
N GLN A 417 24.53 -22.65 19.56
CA GLN A 417 25.49 -23.50 18.85
C GLN A 417 25.10 -24.97 19.07
N ASP A 418 25.08 -25.77 18.00
CA ASP A 418 24.87 -27.22 18.07
C ASP A 418 25.91 -27.84 19.05
N GLY A 419 25.53 -27.99 20.30
CA GLY A 419 26.41 -28.47 21.36
C GLY A 419 25.85 -28.36 22.79
N ASP A 420 24.90 -27.44 23.04
CA ASP A 420 24.23 -27.28 24.31
C ASP A 420 22.86 -27.99 24.38
N ALA A 421 22.81 -29.25 23.97
CA ALA A 421 21.75 -30.13 24.40
C ALA A 421 21.95 -30.40 25.92
N VAL A 422 21.16 -29.71 26.71
CA VAL A 422 21.07 -29.89 28.16
C VAL A 422 20.67 -31.33 28.43
N GLU A 423 21.51 -32.07 29.19
CA GLU A 423 21.25 -33.36 29.79
C GLU A 423 19.95 -33.40 30.63
#